data_1d6272c6cd7b290c20e679b217abefed
#
_entry.id   1d6272c6cd7b290c20e679b217abefed
#
_cell.length_a   1.000
_cell.length_b   1.000
_cell.length_c   1.000
_cell.angle_alpha   90.00
_cell.angle_beta   90.00
_cell.angle_gamma   90.00
#
_symmetry.space_group_name_H-M   'P 1'
#
loop_
_entity.id
_entity.type
_entity.pdbx_description
1 polymer ?
#
loop_
_entity_poly.entity_id
_entity_poly.type
_entity_poly.pdbx_seq_one_letter_code
_entity_poly.pdbx_strand_id
1 'polypeptide(L)'
;MSTVDLIRHVKLSTARLPLTVPISDAKVFTGRQKPMTEVVFLFAEITTEQGHSGIGFSYSKRAGGPAQYAHAKEVAEGIIGEDPNDIGKIYTKLLWAGASVGRSGVATQALAAIDIALYDLKAKRAGLPLAKLLGSYRDSVQTYNTSGGFLNATLDEVKARATQSIEEGIGGIKIKVGLPDSKEDLRRVAGIREHIGPDVPLMVDANQQWDRATALRMGRQLEEFNLIWIEEPLDAYDFEGHAHLAQALDTPIATGEMLASVAEHKGLI
;
A
#
# COMPACT_ATOMS: atom_id res chain seq x y z
N MET A 1 -36.05 -24.07 -7.84
CA MET A 1 -34.59 -24.02 -7.63
C MET A 1 -34.13 -22.70 -8.22
N SER A 2 -33.55 -21.78 -7.43
CA SER A 2 -32.99 -20.56 -8.01
C SER A 2 -31.80 -20.98 -8.88
N THR A 3 -31.78 -20.58 -10.12
CA THR A 3 -30.63 -20.77 -11.00
C THR A 3 -29.45 -20.02 -10.40
N VAL A 4 -28.32 -20.68 -10.25
CA VAL A 4 -27.08 -20.05 -9.79
C VAL A 4 -26.72 -18.96 -10.80
N ASP A 5 -26.42 -17.75 -10.30
CA ASP A 5 -26.09 -16.59 -11.12
C ASP A 5 -24.57 -16.58 -11.39
N LEU A 6 -24.17 -17.16 -12.53
CA LEU A 6 -22.77 -17.39 -12.87
C LEU A 6 -22.08 -16.16 -13.47
N ILE A 7 -20.76 -16.10 -13.39
CA ILE A 7 -19.94 -15.09 -14.04
C ILE A 7 -20.08 -15.22 -15.56
N ARG A 8 -20.58 -14.17 -16.20
CA ARG A 8 -20.76 -14.09 -17.65
C ARG A 8 -19.59 -13.43 -18.35
N HIS A 9 -19.02 -12.38 -17.73
CA HIS A 9 -18.02 -11.55 -18.37
C HIS A 9 -17.06 -10.93 -17.36
N VAL A 10 -15.78 -10.84 -17.75
CA VAL A 10 -14.74 -10.08 -17.04
C VAL A 10 -14.15 -9.07 -18.00
N LYS A 11 -14.39 -7.78 -17.74
CA LYS A 11 -13.84 -6.68 -18.52
C LYS A 11 -12.62 -6.13 -17.80
N LEU A 12 -11.50 -6.10 -18.49
CA LEU A 12 -10.26 -5.51 -17.99
C LEU A 12 -9.95 -4.22 -18.73
N SER A 13 -9.53 -3.20 -18.00
CA SER A 13 -9.11 -1.92 -18.57
C SER A 13 -7.98 -1.32 -17.78
N THR A 14 -7.24 -0.41 -18.40
CA THR A 14 -6.16 0.33 -17.73
C THR A 14 -6.38 1.83 -17.84
N ALA A 15 -6.01 2.57 -16.79
CA ALA A 15 -5.97 4.02 -16.83
C ALA A 15 -4.60 4.51 -16.34
N ARG A 16 -4.07 5.54 -16.99
CA ARG A 16 -2.87 6.24 -16.56
C ARG A 16 -3.26 7.57 -15.94
N LEU A 17 -2.87 7.76 -14.69
CA LEU A 17 -3.11 9.00 -13.97
C LEU A 17 -1.78 9.76 -13.87
N PRO A 18 -1.57 10.82 -14.65
CA PRO A 18 -0.39 11.66 -14.52
C PRO A 18 -0.45 12.44 -13.19
N LEU A 19 0.69 12.58 -12.54
CA LEU A 19 0.83 13.39 -11.34
C LEU A 19 1.19 14.83 -11.73
N THR A 20 0.49 15.80 -11.15
CA THR A 20 0.78 17.23 -11.36
C THR A 20 2.15 17.62 -10.83
N VAL A 21 2.59 16.99 -9.75
CA VAL A 21 3.93 17.15 -9.16
C VAL A 21 4.56 15.76 -9.05
N PRO A 22 5.74 15.55 -9.66
CA PRO A 22 6.47 14.29 -9.50
C PRO A 22 6.81 14.01 -8.04
N ILE A 23 6.60 12.77 -7.59
CA ILE A 23 6.90 12.34 -6.23
C ILE A 23 8.31 11.76 -6.17
N SER A 24 9.12 12.28 -5.24
CA SER A 24 10.48 11.80 -4.95
C SER A 24 10.57 11.35 -3.49
N ASP A 25 10.89 10.08 -3.32
CA ASP A 25 11.23 9.46 -2.05
C ASP A 25 12.77 9.30 -1.92
N ALA A 26 13.24 8.70 -0.83
CA ALA A 26 14.65 8.48 -0.58
C ALA A 26 15.35 7.70 -1.71
N LYS A 27 14.66 6.78 -2.39
CA LYS A 27 15.21 5.99 -3.51
C LYS A 27 15.54 6.84 -4.74
N VAL A 28 14.85 7.98 -4.92
CA VAL A 28 15.16 8.95 -5.98
C VAL A 28 16.41 9.75 -5.62
N PHE A 29 16.51 10.22 -4.38
CA PHE A 29 17.67 11.01 -3.91
C PHE A 29 18.97 10.20 -3.89
N THR A 30 18.89 8.88 -3.79
CA THR A 30 20.05 7.98 -3.86
C THR A 30 20.27 7.37 -5.25
N GLY A 31 19.52 7.79 -6.25
CA GLY A 31 19.67 7.34 -7.63
C GLY A 31 19.16 5.93 -7.94
N ARG A 32 18.49 5.26 -6.97
CA ARG A 32 17.94 3.92 -7.16
C ARG A 32 16.69 3.92 -8.06
N GLN A 33 15.93 4.99 -8.07
CA GLN A 33 14.70 5.13 -8.86
C GLN A 33 14.59 6.53 -9.48
N LYS A 34 13.76 6.63 -10.51
CA LYS A 34 13.35 7.93 -11.07
C LYS A 34 12.15 8.49 -10.29
N PRO A 35 11.91 9.82 -10.31
CA PRO A 35 10.68 10.39 -9.77
C PRO A 35 9.45 9.71 -10.34
N MET A 36 8.42 9.51 -9.52
CA MET A 36 7.15 8.98 -9.98
C MET A 36 6.34 10.10 -10.63
N THR A 37 6.04 9.95 -11.91
CA THR A 37 5.31 10.94 -12.72
C THR A 37 3.89 10.51 -13.06
N GLU A 38 3.58 9.23 -12.89
CA GLU A 38 2.24 8.66 -13.14
C GLU A 38 1.98 7.44 -12.27
N VAL A 39 0.72 7.11 -12.10
CA VAL A 39 0.24 5.83 -11.57
C VAL A 39 -0.58 5.15 -12.66
N VAL A 40 -0.33 3.87 -12.89
CA VAL A 40 -1.10 3.05 -13.84
C VAL A 40 -2.04 2.14 -13.06
N PHE A 41 -3.33 2.26 -13.30
CA PHE A 41 -4.37 1.42 -12.72
C PHE A 41 -4.74 0.29 -13.66
N LEU A 42 -4.97 -0.89 -13.09
CA LEU A 42 -5.67 -2.01 -13.70
C LEU A 42 -7.06 -2.11 -13.06
N PHE A 43 -8.12 -2.03 -13.84
CA PHE A 43 -9.48 -2.25 -13.40
C PHE A 43 -10.00 -3.60 -13.91
N ALA A 44 -10.74 -4.30 -13.05
CA ALA A 44 -11.52 -5.48 -13.39
C ALA A 44 -12.99 -5.21 -13.07
N GLU A 45 -13.88 -5.40 -14.05
CA GLU A 45 -15.33 -5.36 -13.90
C GLU A 45 -15.88 -6.75 -14.21
N ILE A 46 -16.53 -7.37 -13.21
CA ILE A 46 -17.14 -8.69 -13.33
C ILE A 46 -18.65 -8.51 -13.44
N THR A 47 -19.26 -9.16 -14.45
CA THR A 47 -20.71 -9.14 -14.64
C THR A 47 -21.24 -10.57 -14.67
N THR A 48 -22.35 -10.81 -13.98
CA THR A 48 -23.04 -12.09 -13.94
C THR A 48 -24.11 -12.23 -15.03
N GLU A 49 -24.66 -13.44 -15.20
CA GLU A 49 -25.74 -13.71 -16.15
C GLU A 49 -27.03 -12.91 -15.84
N GLN A 50 -27.29 -12.63 -14.56
CA GLN A 50 -28.44 -11.84 -14.12
C GLN A 50 -28.18 -10.33 -14.14
N GLY A 51 -26.97 -9.89 -14.55
CA GLY A 51 -26.62 -8.49 -14.70
C GLY A 51 -26.08 -7.81 -13.43
N HIS A 52 -25.81 -8.56 -12.35
CA HIS A 52 -25.09 -8.00 -11.22
C HIS A 52 -23.64 -7.71 -11.61
N SER A 53 -23.07 -6.66 -11.06
CA SER A 53 -21.69 -6.29 -11.37
C SER A 53 -20.90 -5.85 -10.14
N GLY A 54 -19.58 -6.13 -10.18
CA GLY A 54 -18.61 -5.64 -9.22
C GLY A 54 -17.37 -5.12 -9.92
N ILE A 55 -16.72 -4.13 -9.31
CA ILE A 55 -15.49 -3.52 -9.81
C ILE A 55 -14.38 -3.62 -8.77
N GLY A 56 -13.18 -3.94 -9.22
CA GLY A 56 -11.97 -3.93 -8.43
C GLY A 56 -10.82 -3.29 -9.19
N PHE A 57 -9.77 -2.94 -8.48
CA PHE A 57 -8.57 -2.40 -9.11
C PHE A 57 -7.30 -2.80 -8.38
N SER A 58 -6.21 -2.76 -9.11
CA SER A 58 -4.85 -2.70 -8.59
C SER A 58 -4.09 -1.59 -9.31
N TYR A 59 -2.86 -1.32 -8.87
CA TYR A 59 -2.08 -0.26 -9.48
C TYR A 59 -0.60 -0.59 -9.50
N SER A 60 0.14 0.11 -10.36
CA SER A 60 1.60 0.10 -10.37
C SER A 60 2.14 1.52 -10.37
N LYS A 61 3.27 1.70 -9.67
CA LYS A 61 4.04 2.93 -9.64
C LYS A 61 5.27 2.73 -10.54
N ARG A 62 5.61 3.68 -11.40
CA ARG A 62 6.81 3.69 -12.26
C ARG A 62 6.89 2.58 -13.32
N ALA A 63 6.62 1.32 -12.98
CA ALA A 63 6.70 0.18 -13.89
C ALA A 63 5.72 -0.93 -13.48
N GLY A 64 5.41 -1.87 -14.38
CA GLY A 64 4.61 -3.06 -14.10
C GLY A 64 3.17 -3.02 -14.64
N GLY A 65 2.58 -1.87 -14.90
CA GLY A 65 1.20 -1.76 -15.36
C GLY A 65 0.84 -2.62 -16.58
N PRO A 66 1.59 -2.57 -17.69
CA PRO A 66 1.35 -3.44 -18.84
C PRO A 66 1.46 -4.92 -18.51
N ALA A 67 2.39 -5.32 -17.63
CA ALA A 67 2.57 -6.71 -17.23
C ALA A 67 1.40 -7.19 -16.34
N GLN A 68 0.90 -6.36 -15.42
CA GLN A 68 -0.31 -6.67 -14.65
C GLN A 68 -1.52 -6.89 -15.57
N TYR A 69 -1.73 -6.01 -16.53
CA TYR A 69 -2.83 -6.14 -17.49
C TYR A 69 -2.72 -7.41 -18.32
N ALA A 70 -1.53 -7.71 -18.86
CA ALA A 70 -1.31 -8.89 -19.68
C ALA A 70 -1.57 -10.17 -18.89
N HIS A 71 -1.05 -10.27 -17.65
CA HIS A 71 -1.28 -11.42 -16.79
C HIS A 71 -2.76 -11.56 -16.39
N ALA A 72 -3.42 -10.47 -15.98
CA ALA A 72 -4.84 -10.50 -15.68
C ALA A 72 -5.68 -10.98 -16.88
N LYS A 73 -5.36 -10.51 -18.10
CA LYS A 73 -6.05 -10.92 -19.33
C LYS A 73 -5.88 -12.40 -19.61
N GLU A 74 -4.70 -12.95 -19.38
CA GLU A 74 -4.42 -14.36 -19.63
C GLU A 74 -5.22 -15.28 -18.68
N VAL A 75 -5.36 -14.91 -17.40
CA VAL A 75 -5.98 -15.78 -16.41
C VAL A 75 -7.49 -15.55 -16.23
N ALA A 76 -7.99 -14.35 -16.53
CA ALA A 76 -9.36 -13.94 -16.24
C ALA A 76 -10.43 -14.77 -16.95
N GLU A 77 -10.17 -15.28 -18.16
CA GLU A 77 -11.11 -16.12 -18.89
C GLU A 77 -11.44 -17.41 -18.14
N GLY A 78 -10.51 -17.88 -17.30
CA GLY A 78 -10.68 -19.10 -16.52
C GLY A 78 -11.80 -19.05 -15.48
N ILE A 79 -12.38 -17.88 -15.17
CA ILE A 79 -13.46 -17.77 -14.18
C ILE A 79 -14.85 -17.59 -14.81
N ILE A 80 -14.96 -17.50 -16.13
CA ILE A 80 -16.25 -17.47 -16.81
C ILE A 80 -17.00 -18.77 -16.51
N GLY A 81 -18.28 -18.65 -16.13
CA GLY A 81 -19.13 -19.77 -15.72
C GLY A 81 -18.95 -20.24 -14.28
N GLU A 82 -18.06 -19.65 -13.50
CA GLU A 82 -17.94 -19.93 -12.06
C GLU A 82 -19.00 -19.17 -11.25
N ASP A 83 -19.35 -19.69 -10.08
CA ASP A 83 -20.20 -18.99 -9.11
C ASP A 83 -19.38 -17.86 -8.43
N PRO A 84 -19.77 -16.58 -8.56
CA PRO A 84 -19.04 -15.46 -7.95
C PRO A 84 -19.05 -15.50 -6.42
N ASN A 85 -19.82 -16.35 -5.76
CA ASN A 85 -19.77 -16.53 -4.32
C ASN A 85 -18.60 -17.41 -3.86
N ASP A 86 -18.03 -18.23 -4.76
CA ASP A 86 -16.93 -19.14 -4.50
C ASP A 86 -15.57 -18.43 -4.58
N ILE A 87 -15.42 -17.25 -3.94
CA ILE A 87 -14.26 -16.37 -4.08
C ILE A 87 -12.95 -17.10 -3.79
N GLY A 88 -12.87 -17.88 -2.71
CA GLY A 88 -11.66 -18.64 -2.36
C GLY A 88 -11.28 -19.69 -3.39
N LYS A 89 -12.27 -20.37 -4.01
CA LYS A 89 -12.07 -21.32 -5.11
C LYS A 89 -11.55 -20.59 -6.36
N ILE A 90 -12.17 -19.48 -6.71
CA ILE A 90 -11.77 -18.64 -7.86
C ILE A 90 -10.34 -18.11 -7.66
N TYR A 91 -10.03 -17.54 -6.49
CA TYR A 91 -8.69 -17.07 -6.17
C TYR A 91 -7.64 -18.17 -6.33
N THR A 92 -7.90 -19.37 -5.79
CA THR A 92 -6.99 -20.51 -5.92
C THR A 92 -6.81 -20.93 -7.37
N LYS A 93 -7.88 -20.96 -8.17
CA LYS A 93 -7.84 -21.29 -9.60
C LYS A 93 -6.96 -20.31 -10.38
N LEU A 94 -7.16 -18.99 -10.15
CA LEU A 94 -6.37 -17.95 -10.79
C LEU A 94 -4.88 -18.00 -10.38
N LEU A 95 -4.63 -18.21 -9.08
CA LEU A 95 -3.26 -18.32 -8.54
C LEU A 95 -2.49 -19.47 -9.17
N TRP A 96 -3.13 -20.63 -9.34
CA TRP A 96 -2.51 -21.80 -9.94
C TRP A 96 -2.38 -21.70 -11.45
N ALA A 97 -3.31 -20.99 -12.15
CA ALA A 97 -3.17 -20.73 -13.58
C ALA A 97 -1.87 -19.98 -13.90
N GLY A 98 -1.46 -19.03 -13.05
CA GLY A 98 -0.23 -18.28 -13.20
C GLY A 98 0.96 -18.79 -12.40
N ALA A 99 0.92 -19.99 -11.81
CA ALA A 99 1.93 -20.45 -10.85
C ALA A 99 3.36 -20.55 -11.42
N SER A 100 3.50 -20.78 -12.73
CA SER A 100 4.81 -20.87 -13.40
C SER A 100 5.56 -19.54 -13.50
N VAL A 101 4.84 -18.40 -13.45
CA VAL A 101 5.45 -17.06 -13.47
C VAL A 101 5.61 -16.45 -12.08
N GLY A 102 5.30 -17.22 -11.04
CA GLY A 102 5.39 -16.81 -9.64
C GLY A 102 4.04 -16.53 -9.00
N ARG A 103 4.03 -16.51 -7.66
CA ARG A 103 2.83 -16.28 -6.84
C ARG A 103 3.01 -15.08 -5.92
N SER A 104 3.63 -14.03 -6.44
CA SER A 104 3.90 -12.77 -5.79
C SER A 104 4.05 -11.66 -6.84
N GLY A 105 4.27 -10.42 -6.43
CA GLY A 105 4.54 -9.28 -7.31
C GLY A 105 3.41 -9.05 -8.33
N VAL A 106 3.80 -8.93 -9.60
CA VAL A 106 2.88 -8.62 -10.71
C VAL A 106 1.71 -9.60 -10.80
N ALA A 107 1.96 -10.90 -10.56
CA ALA A 107 0.91 -11.92 -10.63
C ALA A 107 -0.19 -11.68 -9.59
N THR A 108 0.18 -11.54 -8.31
CA THR A 108 -0.80 -11.30 -7.24
C THR A 108 -1.45 -9.93 -7.34
N GLN A 109 -0.73 -8.90 -7.77
CA GLN A 109 -1.31 -7.58 -8.03
C GLN A 109 -2.37 -7.63 -9.15
N ALA A 110 -2.14 -8.42 -10.20
CA ALA A 110 -3.13 -8.63 -11.25
C ALA A 110 -4.39 -9.34 -10.72
N LEU A 111 -4.20 -10.39 -9.92
CA LEU A 111 -5.31 -11.12 -9.28
C LEU A 111 -6.10 -10.25 -8.30
N ALA A 112 -5.44 -9.33 -7.61
CA ALA A 112 -6.08 -8.46 -6.63
C ALA A 112 -7.23 -7.63 -7.24
N ALA A 113 -7.09 -7.15 -8.47
CA ALA A 113 -8.16 -6.42 -9.15
C ALA A 113 -9.40 -7.29 -9.34
N ILE A 114 -9.23 -8.56 -9.67
CA ILE A 114 -10.33 -9.53 -9.88
C ILE A 114 -10.96 -9.93 -8.53
N ASP A 115 -10.15 -10.20 -7.53
CA ASP A 115 -10.58 -10.59 -6.18
C ASP A 115 -11.42 -9.48 -5.53
N ILE A 116 -10.96 -8.23 -5.60
CA ILE A 116 -11.68 -7.05 -5.12
C ILE A 116 -13.03 -6.91 -5.85
N ALA A 117 -13.07 -7.14 -7.18
CA ALA A 117 -14.29 -7.08 -7.95
C ALA A 117 -15.33 -8.13 -7.51
N LEU A 118 -14.88 -9.34 -7.13
CA LEU A 118 -15.75 -10.39 -6.59
C LEU A 118 -16.33 -10.00 -5.23
N TYR A 119 -15.52 -9.42 -4.33
CA TYR A 119 -16.00 -8.94 -3.04
C TYR A 119 -16.94 -7.75 -3.17
N ASP A 120 -16.68 -6.81 -4.09
CA ASP A 120 -17.58 -5.69 -4.39
C ASP A 120 -18.94 -6.18 -4.92
N LEU A 121 -18.93 -7.13 -5.86
CA LEU A 121 -20.13 -7.77 -6.36
C LEU A 121 -20.93 -8.46 -5.25
N LYS A 122 -20.25 -9.21 -4.39
CA LYS A 122 -20.87 -9.90 -3.24
C LYS A 122 -21.50 -8.90 -2.26
N ALA A 123 -20.80 -7.81 -1.94
CA ALA A 123 -21.31 -6.77 -1.06
C ALA A 123 -22.53 -6.05 -1.63
N LYS A 124 -22.49 -5.68 -2.92
CA LYS A 124 -23.61 -5.07 -3.64
C LYS A 124 -24.85 -5.98 -3.68
N ARG A 125 -24.68 -7.27 -3.96
CA ARG A 125 -25.78 -8.26 -3.93
C ARG A 125 -26.40 -8.41 -2.55
N ALA A 126 -25.58 -8.33 -1.50
CA ALA A 126 -26.04 -8.38 -0.11
C ALA A 126 -26.67 -7.05 0.36
N GLY A 127 -26.54 -5.95 -0.38
CA GLY A 127 -26.96 -4.62 0.04
C GLY A 127 -26.18 -4.07 1.23
N LEU A 128 -24.93 -4.52 1.40
CA LEU A 128 -24.09 -4.18 2.56
C LEU A 128 -22.81 -3.44 2.10
N PRO A 129 -22.33 -2.46 2.91
CA PRO A 129 -20.95 -2.00 2.77
C PRO A 129 -19.98 -3.17 2.96
N LEU A 130 -18.86 -3.17 2.23
CA LEU A 130 -17.86 -4.26 2.30
C LEU A 130 -17.37 -4.52 3.73
N ALA A 131 -17.13 -3.46 4.52
CA ALA A 131 -16.74 -3.60 5.92
C ALA A 131 -17.75 -4.42 6.74
N LYS A 132 -19.06 -4.20 6.54
CA LYS A 132 -20.12 -4.96 7.23
C LYS A 132 -20.22 -6.39 6.72
N LEU A 133 -20.04 -6.62 5.41
CA LEU A 133 -19.97 -7.96 4.84
C LEU A 133 -18.83 -8.79 5.43
N LEU A 134 -17.68 -8.17 5.66
CA LEU A 134 -16.50 -8.81 6.25
C LEU A 134 -16.52 -8.91 7.79
N GLY A 135 -17.59 -8.42 8.43
CA GLY A 135 -17.74 -8.48 9.89
C GLY A 135 -16.98 -7.37 10.61
N SER A 136 -17.29 -6.10 10.32
CA SER A 136 -16.59 -4.96 10.91
C SER A 136 -16.56 -5.01 12.45
N TYR A 137 -15.36 -4.79 13.00
CA TYR A 137 -15.12 -4.74 14.44
C TYR A 137 -15.34 -3.35 15.02
N ARG A 138 -15.09 -2.28 14.23
CA ARG A 138 -15.22 -0.88 14.64
C ARG A 138 -15.86 -0.04 13.54
N ASP A 139 -16.49 1.07 13.93
CA ASP A 139 -17.18 1.96 12.99
C ASP A 139 -16.30 3.11 12.50
N SER A 140 -15.18 3.36 13.16
CA SER A 140 -14.20 4.38 12.78
C SER A 140 -12.77 3.92 13.02
N VAL A 141 -11.83 4.49 12.28
CA VAL A 141 -10.38 4.31 12.45
C VAL A 141 -9.72 5.69 12.48
N GLN A 142 -8.64 5.81 13.26
CA GLN A 142 -7.80 7.00 13.21
C GLN A 142 -7.03 7.03 11.90
N THR A 143 -6.85 8.24 11.36
CA THR A 143 -6.13 8.47 10.12
C THR A 143 -4.92 9.37 10.35
N TYR A 144 -3.97 9.32 9.44
CA TYR A 144 -2.84 10.25 9.38
C TYR A 144 -2.61 10.71 7.94
N ASN A 145 -1.96 11.85 7.76
CA ASN A 145 -1.65 12.41 6.45
C ASN A 145 -0.17 12.22 6.09
N THR A 146 0.08 11.75 4.87
CA THR A 146 1.44 11.60 4.31
C THR A 146 1.72 12.60 3.20
N SER A 147 0.71 13.30 2.71
CA SER A 147 0.74 14.06 1.44
C SER A 147 1.66 15.27 1.45
N GLY A 148 2.15 15.70 2.60
CA GLY A 148 3.05 16.83 2.71
C GLY A 148 4.49 16.48 3.01
N GLY A 149 4.75 15.24 3.42
CA GLY A 149 6.02 14.83 4.02
C GLY A 149 7.13 14.40 3.06
N PHE A 150 6.99 14.60 1.75
CA PHE A 150 7.99 14.16 0.77
C PHE A 150 9.32 14.89 0.91
N LEU A 151 10.43 14.21 0.56
CA LEU A 151 11.78 14.73 0.70
C LEU A 151 12.11 15.91 -0.22
N ASN A 152 11.38 16.09 -1.31
CA ASN A 152 11.51 17.24 -2.20
C ASN A 152 10.78 18.49 -1.70
N ALA A 153 9.97 18.39 -0.62
CA ALA A 153 9.35 19.53 0.02
C ALA A 153 10.28 20.18 1.05
N THR A 154 10.30 21.50 1.10
CA THR A 154 11.00 22.26 2.13
C THR A 154 10.36 22.03 3.51
N LEU A 155 11.10 22.28 4.58
CA LEU A 155 10.57 22.13 5.94
C LEU A 155 9.34 23.02 6.17
N ASP A 156 9.34 24.25 5.65
CA ASP A 156 8.24 25.19 5.79
C ASP A 156 6.98 24.72 5.04
N GLU A 157 7.13 24.13 3.85
CA GLU A 157 6.02 23.51 3.13
C GLU A 157 5.44 22.33 3.91
N VAL A 158 6.29 21.48 4.51
CA VAL A 158 5.83 20.35 5.33
C VAL A 158 5.10 20.85 6.59
N LYS A 159 5.61 21.90 7.25
CA LYS A 159 4.95 22.56 8.40
C LYS A 159 3.58 23.11 8.02
N ALA A 160 3.47 23.83 6.90
CA ALA A 160 2.20 24.39 6.46
C ALA A 160 1.15 23.31 6.17
N ARG A 161 1.56 22.21 5.53
CA ARG A 161 0.68 21.07 5.25
C ARG A 161 0.30 20.28 6.51
N ALA A 162 1.21 20.18 7.49
CA ALA A 162 0.89 19.59 8.78
C ALA A 162 -0.17 20.43 9.53
N THR A 163 -0.04 21.75 9.55
CA THR A 163 -1.06 22.65 10.10
C THR A 163 -2.41 22.43 9.42
N GLN A 164 -2.46 22.44 8.09
CA GLN A 164 -3.67 22.21 7.34
C GLN A 164 -4.33 20.87 7.70
N SER A 165 -3.54 19.79 7.78
CA SER A 165 -4.06 18.46 8.16
C SER A 165 -4.70 18.45 9.54
N ILE A 166 -4.08 19.12 10.50
CA ILE A 166 -4.59 19.22 11.87
C ILE A 166 -5.91 20.02 11.89
N GLU A 167 -5.96 21.14 11.17
CA GLU A 167 -7.16 21.98 11.04
C GLU A 167 -8.32 21.22 10.36
N GLU A 168 -8.03 20.34 9.42
CA GLU A 168 -8.99 19.44 8.76
C GLU A 168 -9.41 18.26 9.64
N GLY A 169 -8.85 18.11 10.84
CA GLY A 169 -9.18 17.04 11.79
C GLY A 169 -8.49 15.69 11.49
N ILE A 170 -7.43 15.68 10.67
CA ILE A 170 -6.63 14.48 10.44
C ILE A 170 -5.67 14.28 11.61
N GLY A 171 -5.76 13.11 12.26
CA GLY A 171 -5.21 12.86 13.59
C GLY A 171 -3.71 12.62 13.68
N GLY A 172 -2.94 12.59 12.58
CA GLY A 172 -1.51 12.31 12.61
C GLY A 172 -0.78 12.76 11.35
N ILE A 173 0.54 12.85 11.46
CA ILE A 173 1.43 13.29 10.37
C ILE A 173 2.52 12.23 10.14
N LYS A 174 2.73 11.81 8.89
CA LYS A 174 3.87 10.99 8.49
C LYS A 174 4.75 11.75 7.50
N ILE A 175 6.06 11.81 7.78
CA ILE A 175 7.04 12.46 6.92
C ILE A 175 8.09 11.46 6.43
N LYS A 176 8.68 11.75 5.27
CA LYS A 176 9.76 10.94 4.70
C LYS A 176 11.10 11.34 5.30
N VAL A 177 11.94 10.31 5.52
CA VAL A 177 13.35 10.39 5.90
C VAL A 177 14.18 9.52 4.95
N GLY A 178 15.49 9.45 5.12
CA GLY A 178 16.39 8.65 4.29
C GLY A 178 17.18 9.50 3.28
N LEU A 179 17.40 10.75 3.58
CA LEU A 179 18.34 11.60 2.83
C LEU A 179 19.78 11.07 2.96
N PRO A 180 20.69 11.37 1.99
CA PRO A 180 22.11 11.03 2.11
C PRO A 180 22.77 11.61 3.36
N ASP A 181 22.37 12.80 3.80
CA ASP A 181 22.78 13.38 5.08
C ASP A 181 21.73 13.09 6.17
N SER A 182 22.00 12.14 7.04
CA SER A 182 21.12 11.77 8.15
C SER A 182 20.87 12.90 9.16
N LYS A 183 21.78 13.90 9.24
CA LYS A 183 21.57 15.06 10.10
C LYS A 183 20.43 15.95 9.59
N GLU A 184 20.22 15.97 8.27
CA GLU A 184 19.10 16.67 7.66
C GLU A 184 17.78 16.00 8.03
N ASP A 185 17.72 14.68 7.99
CA ASP A 185 16.53 13.93 8.43
C ASP A 185 16.17 14.29 9.88
N LEU A 186 17.14 14.27 10.79
CA LEU A 186 16.89 14.62 12.20
C LEU A 186 16.42 16.07 12.37
N ARG A 187 17.02 17.03 11.63
CA ARG A 187 16.55 18.44 11.64
C ARG A 187 15.10 18.57 11.15
N ARG A 188 14.72 17.82 10.11
CA ARG A 188 13.35 17.81 9.60
C ARG A 188 12.38 17.25 10.62
N VAL A 189 12.69 16.10 11.22
CA VAL A 189 11.84 15.50 12.25
C VAL A 189 11.71 16.41 13.46
N ALA A 190 12.83 16.96 13.98
CA ALA A 190 12.83 17.92 15.07
C ALA A 190 11.96 19.15 14.78
N GLY A 191 12.13 19.76 13.60
CA GLY A 191 11.37 20.93 13.19
C GLY A 191 9.88 20.68 13.04
N ILE A 192 9.48 19.46 12.62
CA ILE A 192 8.06 19.08 12.57
C ILE A 192 7.52 18.80 13.96
N ARG A 193 8.23 18.07 14.80
CA ARG A 193 7.84 17.80 16.19
C ARG A 193 7.65 19.09 16.99
N GLU A 194 8.58 20.04 16.86
CA GLU A 194 8.45 21.37 17.47
C GLU A 194 7.20 22.10 16.99
N HIS A 195 6.92 22.03 15.68
CA HIS A 195 5.81 22.74 15.06
C HIS A 195 4.44 22.18 15.45
N ILE A 196 4.28 20.84 15.46
CA ILE A 196 2.97 20.21 15.74
C ILE A 196 2.73 19.96 17.23
N GLY A 197 3.74 20.18 18.07
CA GLY A 197 3.66 19.92 19.52
C GLY A 197 3.85 18.45 19.89
N PRO A 198 3.90 18.10 21.18
CA PRO A 198 4.21 16.75 21.66
C PRO A 198 3.09 15.73 21.45
N ASP A 199 1.84 16.18 21.38
CA ASP A 199 0.66 15.32 21.45
C ASP A 199 0.17 14.83 20.08
N VAL A 200 0.55 15.49 18.98
CA VAL A 200 0.15 15.08 17.64
C VAL A 200 0.95 13.84 17.23
N PRO A 201 0.29 12.73 16.84
CA PRO A 201 0.97 11.54 16.36
C PRO A 201 1.90 11.85 15.18
N LEU A 202 3.19 11.50 15.31
CA LEU A 202 4.19 11.68 14.27
C LEU A 202 4.81 10.34 13.91
N MET A 203 4.94 10.07 12.63
CA MET A 203 5.57 8.89 12.07
C MET A 203 6.62 9.29 11.03
N VAL A 204 7.61 8.43 10.82
CA VAL A 204 8.61 8.61 9.76
C VAL A 204 8.64 7.39 8.86
N ASP A 205 9.01 7.60 7.58
CA ASP A 205 9.13 6.53 6.59
C ASP A 205 10.44 6.71 5.82
N ALA A 206 11.33 5.72 5.96
CA ALA A 206 12.64 5.70 5.33
C ALA A 206 12.65 5.04 3.95
N ASN A 207 11.55 4.46 3.51
CA ASN A 207 11.40 3.80 2.21
C ASN A 207 12.57 2.86 1.85
N GLN A 208 12.98 2.00 2.79
CA GLN A 208 13.99 0.97 2.61
C GLN A 208 15.40 1.53 2.31
N GLN A 209 15.74 2.68 2.90
CA GLN A 209 16.94 3.39 2.51
C GLN A 209 18.18 2.98 3.29
N TRP A 210 18.02 2.53 4.53
CA TRP A 210 19.15 2.30 5.43
C TRP A 210 19.64 0.84 5.38
N ASP A 211 20.92 0.64 5.71
CA ASP A 211 21.46 -0.64 6.14
C ASP A 211 21.16 -0.87 7.64
N ARG A 212 21.37 -2.10 8.13
CA ARG A 212 21.07 -2.48 9.53
C ARG A 212 21.78 -1.57 10.56
N ALA A 213 23.06 -1.20 10.32
CA ALA A 213 23.82 -0.37 11.23
C ALA A 213 23.31 1.08 11.26
N THR A 214 22.97 1.61 10.09
CA THR A 214 22.40 2.96 9.97
C THR A 214 21.00 3.00 10.56
N ALA A 215 20.15 2.01 10.27
CA ALA A 215 18.80 1.92 10.81
C ALA A 215 18.77 1.89 12.34
N LEU A 216 19.65 1.11 12.96
CA LEU A 216 19.76 1.06 14.43
C LEU A 216 20.23 2.40 15.00
N ARG A 217 21.26 3.01 14.39
CA ARG A 217 21.78 4.31 14.83
C ARG A 217 20.74 5.42 14.68
N MET A 218 20.05 5.48 13.54
CA MET A 218 19.00 6.46 13.30
C MET A 218 17.78 6.22 14.18
N GLY A 219 17.38 4.96 14.36
CA GLY A 219 16.28 4.60 15.24
C GLY A 219 16.48 5.14 16.64
N ARG A 220 17.64 4.92 17.24
CA ARG A 220 17.97 5.45 18.59
C ARG A 220 17.95 6.97 18.69
N GLN A 221 18.35 7.68 17.64
CA GLN A 221 18.27 9.14 17.60
C GLN A 221 16.85 9.65 17.40
N LEU A 222 16.03 8.89 16.69
CA LEU A 222 14.62 9.22 16.41
C LEU A 222 13.72 8.97 17.62
N GLU A 223 14.11 8.15 18.59
CA GLU A 223 13.35 7.88 19.82
C GLU A 223 13.03 9.15 20.62
N GLU A 224 13.92 10.15 20.59
CA GLU A 224 13.71 11.42 21.29
C GLU A 224 12.47 12.21 20.81
N PHE A 225 11.97 11.91 19.59
CA PHE A 225 10.83 12.62 19.01
C PHE A 225 9.48 11.97 19.31
N ASN A 226 9.42 10.93 20.14
CA ASN A 226 8.20 10.22 20.51
C ASN A 226 7.35 9.82 19.27
N LEU A 227 7.96 9.06 18.36
CA LEU A 227 7.32 8.60 17.14
C LEU A 227 6.37 7.43 17.41
N ILE A 228 5.27 7.36 16.66
CA ILE A 228 4.35 6.21 16.70
C ILE A 228 5.00 4.97 16.06
N TRP A 229 5.75 5.14 14.95
CA TRP A 229 6.60 4.12 14.35
C TRP A 229 7.65 4.71 13.42
N ILE A 230 8.66 3.87 13.12
CA ILE A 230 9.59 4.07 11.99
C ILE A 230 9.21 3.06 10.91
N GLU A 231 8.84 3.55 9.71
CA GLU A 231 8.37 2.74 8.59
C GLU A 231 9.49 2.41 7.63
N GLU A 232 9.54 1.16 7.17
CA GLU A 232 10.48 0.63 6.19
C GLU A 232 11.93 1.11 6.38
N PRO A 233 12.55 0.96 7.57
CA PRO A 233 13.94 1.37 7.76
C PRO A 233 14.91 0.60 6.87
N LEU A 234 14.65 -0.70 6.61
CA LEU A 234 15.46 -1.63 5.83
C LEU A 234 14.77 -2.08 4.56
N ASP A 235 15.47 -2.81 3.70
CA ASP A 235 14.88 -3.53 2.58
C ASP A 235 13.67 -4.37 3.05
N ALA A 236 12.58 -4.36 2.28
CA ALA A 236 11.32 -5.02 2.65
C ALA A 236 11.47 -6.53 2.91
N TYR A 237 12.47 -7.17 2.32
CA TYR A 237 12.76 -8.60 2.46
C TYR A 237 13.81 -8.91 3.54
N ASP A 238 14.34 -7.90 4.25
CA ASP A 238 15.24 -8.12 5.39
C ASP A 238 14.45 -8.37 6.68
N PHE A 239 13.74 -9.50 6.74
CA PHE A 239 12.89 -9.86 7.88
C PHE A 239 13.67 -9.97 9.19
N GLU A 240 14.87 -10.57 9.15
CA GLU A 240 15.75 -10.69 10.31
C GLU A 240 16.21 -9.32 10.81
N GLY A 241 16.54 -8.40 9.89
CA GLY A 241 16.93 -7.04 10.23
C GLY A 241 15.80 -6.27 10.90
N HIS A 242 14.56 -6.39 10.38
CA HIS A 242 13.38 -5.78 11.00
C HIS A 242 13.09 -6.37 12.39
N ALA A 243 13.21 -7.69 12.57
CA ALA A 243 13.05 -8.33 13.88
C ALA A 243 14.11 -7.84 14.88
N HIS A 244 15.36 -7.68 14.42
CA HIS A 244 16.43 -7.15 15.27
C HIS A 244 16.15 -5.69 15.69
N LEU A 245 15.72 -4.83 14.78
CA LEU A 245 15.36 -3.45 15.11
C LEU A 245 14.19 -3.39 16.08
N ALA A 246 13.15 -4.19 15.88
CA ALA A 246 11.99 -4.25 16.76
C ALA A 246 12.35 -4.70 18.20
N GLN A 247 13.41 -5.49 18.36
CA GLN A 247 13.93 -5.88 19.68
C GLN A 247 14.85 -4.84 20.32
N ALA A 248 15.53 -4.03 19.50
CA ALA A 248 16.58 -3.11 19.96
C ALA A 248 16.10 -1.68 20.19
N LEU A 249 14.92 -1.32 19.71
CA LEU A 249 14.33 0.01 19.76
C LEU A 249 13.02 0.00 20.55
N ASP A 250 12.77 1.06 21.31
CA ASP A 250 11.49 1.28 21.97
C ASP A 250 10.42 1.79 20.99
N THR A 251 10.84 2.53 19.94
CA THR A 251 9.93 2.96 18.87
C THR A 251 9.53 1.77 18.00
N PRO A 252 8.23 1.51 17.81
CA PRO A 252 7.74 0.45 16.94
C PRO A 252 8.27 0.54 15.50
N ILE A 253 8.50 -0.62 14.87
CA ILE A 253 8.88 -0.73 13.46
C ILE A 253 7.66 -1.15 12.65
N ALA A 254 7.34 -0.38 11.60
CA ALA A 254 6.29 -0.70 10.62
C ALA A 254 6.93 -1.08 9.29
N THR A 255 6.48 -2.17 8.69
CA THR A 255 6.93 -2.63 7.37
C THR A 255 5.89 -3.54 6.73
N GLY A 256 6.07 -3.88 5.44
CA GLY A 256 5.22 -4.83 4.72
C GLY A 256 4.48 -4.25 3.52
N GLU A 257 4.48 -2.93 3.29
CA GLU A 257 3.76 -2.33 2.16
C GLU A 257 4.25 -2.82 0.78
N MET A 258 5.48 -3.29 0.69
CA MET A 258 6.07 -3.81 -0.54
C MET A 258 5.88 -5.32 -0.73
N LEU A 259 5.39 -6.02 0.30
CA LEU A 259 5.13 -7.44 0.22
C LEU A 259 3.84 -7.69 -0.57
N ALA A 260 3.90 -8.57 -1.54
CA ALA A 260 2.83 -8.78 -2.51
C ALA A 260 2.15 -10.16 -2.41
N SER A 261 2.43 -10.92 -1.35
CA SER A 261 1.80 -12.23 -1.13
C SER A 261 1.59 -12.54 0.34
N VAL A 262 0.63 -13.42 0.62
CA VAL A 262 0.40 -13.95 1.99
C VAL A 262 1.64 -14.69 2.52
N ALA A 263 2.39 -15.38 1.63
CA ALA A 263 3.59 -16.10 2.02
C ALA A 263 4.70 -15.15 2.51
N GLU A 264 4.88 -14.02 1.82
CA GLU A 264 5.84 -12.99 2.23
C GLU A 264 5.45 -12.35 3.58
N HIS A 265 4.17 -12.00 3.77
CA HIS A 265 3.70 -11.47 5.06
C HIS A 265 3.85 -12.49 6.21
N LYS A 266 3.64 -13.79 5.94
CA LYS A 266 3.90 -14.83 6.94
C LYS A 266 5.38 -14.97 7.32
N GLY A 267 6.28 -14.64 6.40
CA GLY A 267 7.72 -14.60 6.68
C GLY A 267 8.13 -13.41 7.54
N LEU A 268 7.35 -12.32 7.50
CA LEU A 268 7.59 -11.11 8.30
C LEU A 268 7.09 -11.26 9.75
N ILE A 269 5.98 -11.99 9.97
CA ILE A 269 5.36 -12.21 11.29
C ILE A 269 6.03 -13.36 12.04
#